data_7a90f97d27fa07f108b20ed6f4492693
#
_entry.id   7a90f97d27fa07f108b20ed6f4492693
#
_cell.length_a   1.000
_cell.length_b   1.000
_cell.length_c   1.000
_cell.angle_alpha   90.00
_cell.angle_beta   90.00
_cell.angle_gamma   90.00
#
_symmetry.space_group_name_H-M   'P 1'
#
loop_
_entity.id
_entity.type
_entity.pdbx_description
1 polymer ?
#
loop_
_entity_poly.entity_id
_entity_poly.type
_entity_poly.pdbx_seq_one_letter_code
_entity_poly.pdbx_strand_id
1 'polypeptide(L)'
;RGLFSYCLANRRQSNREYSYKFYEYDKESDVYNVVETGTARYTERSMEMKEELTSNIQLSYENTFALHHVNAVVGFEAKKGTYPRMYALGNPPANGIPYIDKTSLSNFTDGIGNPQTRMGYIGRLNYDYANKYIIELSGRYDGSYRYKRGKRWGFFPSASIGYRVTEEKFWQDVDFLKDNITNLKIRAPYGVLGEELGTALSHIVGYNYNSGGAVIDGGLVTGSTVTGLATDNITWGKSKILNIGIDPVS
;
A
#
# COMPACT_ATOMS: atom_id res chain seq x y z
N ARG A 1 -8.30 -10.05 -22.21
CA ARG A 1 -6.94 -10.29 -21.69
C ARG A 1 -7.01 -10.69 -20.23
N GLY A 2 -6.27 -11.71 -19.81
CA GLY A 2 -6.13 -12.12 -18.41
C GLY A 2 -4.67 -12.10 -18.00
N LEU A 3 -4.39 -11.70 -16.77
CA LEU A 3 -3.07 -11.77 -16.14
C LEU A 3 -3.24 -12.42 -14.77
N PHE A 4 -2.42 -13.41 -14.50
CA PHE A 4 -2.29 -14.04 -13.20
C PHE A 4 -0.82 -13.96 -12.78
N SER A 5 -0.57 -13.48 -11.58
CA SER A 5 0.77 -13.33 -11.04
C SER A 5 0.84 -13.88 -9.62
N TYR A 6 1.87 -14.67 -9.36
CA TYR A 6 2.24 -15.12 -8.02
C TYR A 6 3.64 -14.62 -7.69
N CYS A 7 3.79 -13.97 -6.55
CA CYS A 7 5.07 -13.48 -6.06
C CYS A 7 5.36 -14.10 -4.70
N LEU A 8 6.51 -14.77 -4.60
CA LEU A 8 7.06 -15.28 -3.35
C LEU A 8 8.40 -14.59 -3.09
N ALA A 9 8.53 -13.92 -1.98
CA ALA A 9 9.79 -13.31 -1.55
C ALA A 9 10.10 -13.69 -0.09
N ASN A 10 11.35 -14.06 0.16
CA ASN A 10 11.87 -14.35 1.47
C ASN A 10 12.99 -13.38 1.81
N ARG A 11 12.87 -12.70 2.94
CA ARG A 11 13.93 -11.89 3.50
C ARG A 11 14.43 -12.53 4.78
N ARG A 12 15.72 -12.80 4.85
CA ARG A 12 16.39 -13.26 6.05
C ARG A 12 17.39 -12.20 6.50
N GLN A 13 17.35 -11.84 7.76
CA GLN A 13 18.28 -10.88 8.35
C GLN A 13 18.91 -11.48 9.59
N SER A 14 20.19 -11.21 9.74
CA SER A 14 20.98 -11.62 10.89
C SER A 14 21.84 -10.46 11.36
N ASN A 15 21.59 -10.00 12.56
CA ASN A 15 22.35 -8.94 13.20
C ASN A 15 23.03 -9.49 14.44
N ARG A 16 24.19 -8.95 14.75
CA ARG A 16 24.96 -9.30 15.96
C ARG A 16 25.61 -8.07 16.52
N GLU A 17 25.61 -7.98 17.82
CA GLU A 17 26.39 -7.01 18.57
C GLU A 17 27.35 -7.74 19.51
N TYR A 18 28.53 -7.20 19.61
CA TYR A 18 29.62 -7.74 20.42
C TYR A 18 29.93 -6.79 21.57
N SER A 19 30.22 -7.34 22.74
CA SER A 19 30.85 -6.52 23.78
C SER A 19 32.27 -6.16 23.36
N TYR A 20 32.66 -4.94 23.63
CA TYR A 20 33.97 -4.41 23.30
C TYR A 20 34.52 -3.53 24.42
N LYS A 21 35.85 -3.28 24.38
CA LYS A 21 36.50 -2.28 25.18
C LYS A 21 37.41 -1.45 24.29
N PHE A 22 37.34 -0.14 24.41
CA PHE A 22 38.35 0.78 23.87
C PHE A 22 39.35 1.14 24.92
N TYR A 23 40.60 1.23 24.52
CA TYR A 23 41.73 1.51 25.39
C TYR A 23 42.44 2.76 24.86
N GLU A 24 42.86 3.61 25.82
CA GLU A 24 43.76 4.72 25.56
C GLU A 24 45.12 4.38 26.23
N TYR A 25 46.22 4.59 25.47
CA TYR A 25 47.54 4.35 25.99
C TYR A 25 48.04 5.57 26.75
N ASP A 26 48.35 5.41 28.03
CA ASP A 26 48.98 6.44 28.85
C ASP A 26 50.49 6.22 28.80
N LYS A 27 51.18 7.19 28.22
CA LYS A 27 52.67 7.16 28.08
C LYS A 27 53.41 7.36 29.36
N GLU A 28 52.81 8.05 30.33
CA GLU A 28 53.48 8.33 31.61
C GLU A 28 53.53 7.09 32.53
N SER A 29 52.47 6.32 32.54
CA SER A 29 52.38 5.12 33.36
C SER A 29 52.64 3.82 32.59
N ASP A 30 52.84 3.89 31.27
CA ASP A 30 53.01 2.72 30.37
C ASP A 30 51.85 1.70 30.48
N VAL A 31 50.61 2.20 30.58
CA VAL A 31 49.40 1.39 30.77
C VAL A 31 48.31 1.72 29.77
N TYR A 32 47.58 0.73 29.36
CA TYR A 32 46.34 0.88 28.59
C TYR A 32 45.15 1.05 29.51
N ASN A 33 44.58 2.23 29.55
CA ASN A 33 43.37 2.53 30.32
C ASN A 33 42.11 2.27 29.49
N VAL A 34 41.08 1.62 30.07
CA VAL A 34 39.82 1.45 29.42
C VAL A 34 39.02 2.75 29.45
N VAL A 35 38.80 3.36 28.31
CA VAL A 35 38.02 4.63 28.17
C VAL A 35 36.59 4.42 27.86
N GLU A 36 36.23 3.31 27.19
CA GLU A 36 34.87 2.98 26.84
C GLU A 36 34.63 1.48 26.84
N THR A 37 33.47 1.05 27.28
CA THR A 37 33.06 -0.36 27.32
C THR A 37 31.64 -0.49 26.79
N GLY A 38 31.47 -1.20 25.67
CA GLY A 38 30.17 -1.71 25.24
C GLY A 38 29.91 -3.09 25.83
N THR A 39 28.93 -3.21 26.70
CA THR A 39 28.60 -4.48 27.37
C THR A 39 27.50 -5.27 26.69
N ALA A 40 26.75 -4.62 25.78
CA ALA A 40 25.68 -5.26 25.05
C ALA A 40 26.19 -6.36 24.11
N ARG A 41 25.54 -7.51 24.22
CA ARG A 41 25.74 -8.64 23.30
C ARG A 41 24.39 -9.18 22.90
N TYR A 42 24.09 -9.19 21.62
CA TYR A 42 22.88 -9.85 21.14
C TYR A 42 23.13 -10.55 19.80
N THR A 43 22.31 -11.53 19.54
CA THR A 43 22.16 -12.16 18.23
C THR A 43 20.69 -12.07 17.85
N GLU A 44 20.42 -11.48 16.73
CA GLU A 44 19.08 -11.30 16.16
C GLU A 44 18.95 -12.11 14.89
N ARG A 45 17.83 -12.78 14.73
CA ARG A 45 17.43 -13.48 13.51
C ARG A 45 16.01 -13.07 13.17
N SER A 46 15.79 -12.64 11.95
CA SER A 46 14.45 -12.43 11.42
C SER A 46 14.27 -13.12 10.07
N MET A 47 13.09 -13.63 9.84
CA MET A 47 12.64 -14.16 8.57
C MET A 47 11.28 -13.56 8.28
N GLU A 48 11.19 -12.85 7.17
CA GLU A 48 9.96 -12.29 6.65
C GLU A 48 9.65 -12.99 5.32
N MET A 49 8.44 -13.48 5.19
CA MET A 49 7.94 -14.06 3.93
C MET A 49 6.85 -13.15 3.37
N LYS A 50 6.88 -12.99 2.08
CA LYS A 50 5.85 -12.28 1.34
C LYS A 50 5.29 -13.24 0.29
N GLU A 51 4.01 -13.53 0.38
CA GLU A 51 3.27 -14.28 -0.62
C GLU A 51 2.17 -13.38 -1.18
N GLU A 52 2.21 -13.08 -2.45
CA GLU A 52 1.19 -12.27 -3.11
C GLU A 52 0.65 -13.00 -4.34
N LEU A 53 -0.67 -13.08 -4.39
CA LEU A 53 -1.44 -13.57 -5.50
C LEU A 53 -2.22 -12.41 -6.11
N THR A 54 -2.02 -12.15 -7.40
CA THR A 54 -2.74 -11.11 -8.14
C THR A 54 -3.42 -11.74 -9.35
N SER A 55 -4.69 -11.45 -9.51
CA SER A 55 -5.49 -11.82 -10.68
C SER A 55 -6.08 -10.57 -11.28
N ASN A 56 -5.91 -10.39 -12.59
CA ASN A 56 -6.49 -9.30 -13.36
C ASN A 56 -7.12 -9.87 -14.64
N ILE A 57 -8.39 -9.60 -14.84
CA ILE A 57 -9.14 -10.02 -16.01
C ILE A 57 -9.75 -8.78 -16.63
N GLN A 58 -9.52 -8.55 -17.90
CA GLN A 58 -10.06 -7.42 -18.66
C GLN A 58 -10.66 -7.88 -19.96
N LEU A 59 -11.81 -7.30 -20.28
CA LEU A 59 -12.46 -7.35 -21.59
C LEU A 59 -12.47 -5.94 -22.17
N SER A 60 -12.00 -5.81 -23.39
CA SER A 60 -12.04 -4.55 -24.14
C SER A 60 -12.80 -4.73 -25.42
N TYR A 61 -13.56 -3.73 -25.78
CA TYR A 61 -14.26 -3.61 -27.04
C TYR A 61 -13.91 -2.26 -27.65
N GLU A 62 -13.56 -2.25 -28.94
CA GLU A 62 -13.27 -1.04 -29.69
C GLU A 62 -13.84 -1.19 -31.09
N ASN A 63 -14.58 -0.17 -31.52
CA ASN A 63 -15.13 -0.13 -32.86
C ASN A 63 -15.44 1.30 -33.32
N THR A 64 -15.44 1.47 -34.64
CA THR A 64 -15.78 2.75 -35.30
C THR A 64 -16.93 2.53 -36.26
N PHE A 65 -18.01 3.28 -36.08
CA PHE A 65 -19.21 3.26 -36.88
C PHE A 65 -19.39 4.66 -37.54
N ALA A 66 -19.02 4.79 -38.78
CA ALA A 66 -19.01 6.09 -39.48
C ALA A 66 -18.19 7.15 -38.69
N LEU A 67 -18.86 8.13 -38.09
CA LEU A 67 -18.21 9.20 -37.29
C LEU A 67 -18.18 8.90 -35.79
N HIS A 68 -18.66 7.72 -35.35
CA HIS A 68 -18.75 7.34 -33.96
C HIS A 68 -17.64 6.35 -33.62
N HIS A 69 -16.76 6.70 -32.71
CA HIS A 69 -15.76 5.81 -32.16
C HIS A 69 -16.09 5.46 -30.71
N VAL A 70 -16.12 4.18 -30.41
CA VAL A 70 -16.42 3.64 -29.07
C VAL A 70 -15.30 2.75 -28.62
N ASN A 71 -14.76 3.01 -27.42
CA ASN A 71 -13.84 2.11 -26.74
C ASN A 71 -14.37 1.84 -25.32
N ALA A 72 -14.61 0.59 -25.00
CA ALA A 72 -15.12 0.16 -23.72
C ALA A 72 -14.19 -0.88 -23.09
N VAL A 73 -13.96 -0.75 -21.79
CA VAL A 73 -13.18 -1.70 -20.98
C VAL A 73 -13.96 -2.04 -19.73
N VAL A 74 -14.08 -3.32 -19.44
CA VAL A 74 -14.54 -3.82 -18.15
C VAL A 74 -13.50 -4.76 -17.58
N GLY A 75 -13.27 -4.70 -16.27
CA GLY A 75 -12.23 -5.48 -15.65
C GLY A 75 -12.55 -5.87 -14.21
N PHE A 76 -11.90 -6.92 -13.78
CA PHE A 76 -11.87 -7.39 -12.40
C PHE A 76 -10.43 -7.58 -11.97
N GLU A 77 -10.11 -7.07 -10.79
CA GLU A 77 -8.80 -7.24 -10.14
C GLU A 77 -9.00 -7.80 -8.75
N ALA A 78 -8.18 -8.79 -8.38
CA ALA A 78 -8.12 -9.31 -7.02
C ALA A 78 -6.67 -9.51 -6.61
N LYS A 79 -6.37 -9.08 -5.39
CA LYS A 79 -5.05 -9.25 -4.78
C LYS A 79 -5.21 -9.83 -3.38
N LYS A 80 -4.45 -10.90 -3.10
CA LYS A 80 -4.32 -11.48 -1.77
C LYS A 80 -2.84 -11.55 -1.41
N GLY A 81 -2.48 -11.02 -0.24
CA GLY A 81 -1.12 -11.08 0.30
C GLY A 81 -1.11 -11.64 1.71
N THR A 82 -0.09 -12.42 2.04
CA THR A 82 0.25 -12.85 3.40
C THR A 82 1.69 -12.48 3.70
N TYR A 83 1.96 -12.09 4.94
CA TYR A 83 3.26 -11.55 5.34
C TYR A 83 3.69 -12.13 6.69
N PRO A 84 3.89 -13.46 6.78
CA PRO A 84 4.35 -14.09 8.01
C PRO A 84 5.75 -13.60 8.36
N ARG A 85 5.97 -13.41 9.65
CA ARG A 85 7.25 -12.96 10.21
C ARG A 85 7.63 -13.79 11.41
N MET A 86 8.86 -14.27 11.42
CA MET A 86 9.51 -14.85 12.59
C MET A 86 10.66 -13.95 13.02
N TYR A 87 10.77 -13.70 14.30
CA TYR A 87 11.82 -12.89 14.91
C TYR A 87 12.29 -13.53 16.20
N ALA A 88 13.59 -13.60 16.39
CA ALA A 88 14.19 -14.07 17.63
C ALA A 88 15.39 -13.20 18.00
N LEU A 89 15.45 -12.75 19.24
CA LEU A 89 16.55 -12.03 19.84
C LEU A 89 17.06 -12.81 21.04
N GLY A 90 18.35 -13.10 21.08
CA GLY A 90 18.98 -13.79 22.17
C GLY A 90 20.27 -13.12 22.60
N ASN A 91 20.59 -13.27 23.89
CA ASN A 91 21.80 -12.72 24.49
C ASN A 91 22.83 -13.85 24.65
N PRO A 92 23.87 -13.91 23.80
CA PRO A 92 24.89 -14.94 23.90
C PRO A 92 25.78 -14.73 25.13
N PRO A 93 26.23 -15.80 25.82
CA PRO A 93 27.11 -15.69 26.98
C PRO A 93 28.51 -15.18 26.63
N ALA A 94 28.94 -15.31 25.38
CA ALA A 94 30.25 -14.88 24.92
C ALA A 94 30.20 -14.39 23.46
N ASN A 95 31.16 -13.52 23.10
CA ASN A 95 31.25 -12.96 21.73
C ASN A 95 31.45 -14.04 20.65
N GLY A 96 32.04 -15.17 20.97
CA GLY A 96 32.31 -16.24 20.01
C GLY A 96 31.10 -17.13 19.64
N ILE A 97 29.93 -16.92 20.28
CA ILE A 97 28.74 -17.77 20.07
C ILE A 97 27.77 -17.08 19.08
N PRO A 98 27.70 -17.52 17.80
CA PRO A 98 26.85 -16.90 16.82
C PRO A 98 25.43 -17.46 16.75
N TYR A 99 25.13 -18.52 17.48
CA TYR A 99 23.90 -19.30 17.34
C TYR A 99 22.86 -18.92 18.37
N ILE A 100 21.63 -18.70 17.91
CA ILE A 100 20.55 -18.27 18.80
C ILE A 100 20.08 -19.37 19.75
N ASP A 101 20.23 -20.64 19.37
CA ASP A 101 19.91 -21.81 20.20
C ASP A 101 20.83 -21.97 21.43
N LYS A 102 21.97 -21.30 21.44
CA LYS A 102 22.94 -21.25 22.56
C LYS A 102 22.82 -19.97 23.38
N THR A 103 21.74 -19.23 23.22
CA THR A 103 21.50 -17.94 23.87
C THR A 103 20.27 -18.01 24.78
N SER A 104 20.22 -17.13 25.78
CA SER A 104 18.96 -16.87 26.48
C SER A 104 18.11 -15.98 25.57
N LEU A 105 16.94 -16.47 25.14
CA LEU A 105 16.01 -15.68 24.37
C LEU A 105 15.45 -14.54 25.20
N SER A 106 15.61 -13.31 24.70
CA SER A 106 15.05 -12.12 25.34
C SER A 106 13.77 -11.65 24.61
N ASN A 107 13.61 -12.00 23.34
CA ASN A 107 12.40 -11.74 22.58
C ASN A 107 12.23 -12.80 21.50
N PHE A 108 11.00 -13.29 21.36
CA PHE A 108 10.60 -14.18 20.28
C PHE A 108 9.21 -13.81 19.78
N THR A 109 9.07 -13.70 18.49
CA THR A 109 7.79 -13.46 17.84
C THR A 109 7.65 -14.41 16.64
N ASP A 110 6.55 -15.13 16.60
CA ASP A 110 6.13 -15.90 15.43
C ASP A 110 4.71 -15.47 15.08
N GLY A 111 4.58 -14.78 13.95
CA GLY A 111 3.34 -14.16 13.55
C GLY A 111 2.99 -14.47 12.10
N ILE A 112 1.74 -14.82 11.87
CA ILE A 112 1.21 -15.04 10.50
C ILE A 112 1.16 -13.76 9.66
N GLY A 113 1.44 -12.59 10.28
CA GLY A 113 1.25 -11.29 9.66
C GLY A 113 -0.22 -10.93 9.47
N ASN A 114 -0.47 -9.80 8.86
CA ASN A 114 -1.83 -9.38 8.55
C ASN A 114 -2.15 -9.72 7.09
N PRO A 115 -2.99 -10.74 6.82
CA PRO A 115 -3.40 -11.05 5.47
C PRO A 115 -4.14 -9.86 4.86
N GLN A 116 -3.76 -9.51 3.64
CA GLN A 116 -4.33 -8.38 2.91
C GLN A 116 -5.10 -8.90 1.71
N THR A 117 -6.36 -8.52 1.61
CA THR A 117 -7.19 -8.89 0.47
C THR A 117 -7.87 -7.64 -0.06
N ARG A 118 -7.70 -7.40 -1.36
CA ARG A 118 -8.37 -6.33 -2.08
C ARG A 118 -8.97 -6.91 -3.36
N MET A 119 -10.08 -6.35 -3.77
CA MET A 119 -10.67 -6.67 -5.07
C MET A 119 -11.41 -5.47 -5.61
N GLY A 120 -11.50 -5.37 -6.92
CA GLY A 120 -12.15 -4.24 -7.55
C GLY A 120 -12.70 -4.58 -8.92
N TYR A 121 -13.79 -3.91 -9.27
CA TYR A 121 -14.35 -3.89 -10.60
C TYR A 121 -14.03 -2.55 -11.25
N ILE A 122 -13.68 -2.58 -12.52
CA ILE A 122 -13.27 -1.41 -13.29
C ILE A 122 -14.16 -1.35 -14.51
N GLY A 123 -14.69 -0.18 -14.80
CA GLY A 123 -15.38 0.12 -16.04
C GLY A 123 -14.88 1.43 -16.65
N ARG A 124 -14.67 1.45 -17.96
CA ARG A 124 -14.37 2.66 -18.73
C ARG A 124 -15.10 2.61 -20.06
N LEU A 125 -15.67 3.72 -20.43
CA LEU A 125 -16.29 3.94 -21.72
C LEU A 125 -15.74 5.27 -22.28
N ASN A 126 -15.10 5.19 -23.42
CA ASN A 126 -14.72 6.34 -24.22
C ASN A 126 -15.61 6.39 -25.46
N TYR A 127 -16.19 7.53 -25.71
CA TYR A 127 -16.98 7.80 -26.90
C TYR A 127 -16.47 9.07 -27.56
N ASP A 128 -16.26 8.99 -28.84
CA ASP A 128 -15.82 10.10 -29.69
C ASP A 128 -16.76 10.21 -30.85
N TYR A 129 -17.22 11.43 -31.16
CA TYR A 129 -18.01 11.73 -32.31
C TYR A 129 -17.25 12.67 -33.23
N ALA A 130 -16.98 12.23 -34.48
CA ALA A 130 -16.31 12.96 -35.52
C ALA A 130 -14.95 13.56 -35.10
N ASN A 131 -14.24 12.95 -34.15
CA ASN A 131 -13.04 13.50 -33.51
C ASN A 131 -13.24 14.85 -32.82
N LYS A 132 -14.47 15.34 -32.68
CA LYS A 132 -14.79 16.66 -32.10
C LYS A 132 -15.22 16.59 -30.66
N TYR A 133 -16.23 15.75 -30.41
CA TYR A 133 -16.87 15.63 -29.09
C TYR A 133 -16.44 14.35 -28.44
N ILE A 134 -15.73 14.46 -27.33
CA ILE A 134 -15.14 13.34 -26.61
C ILE A 134 -15.81 13.23 -25.25
N ILE A 135 -16.29 12.06 -24.92
CA ILE A 135 -16.87 11.74 -23.61
C ILE A 135 -16.13 10.53 -23.06
N GLU A 136 -15.62 10.64 -21.85
CA GLU A 136 -15.08 9.52 -21.09
C GLU A 136 -15.90 9.35 -19.81
N LEU A 137 -16.36 8.13 -19.57
CA LEU A 137 -16.96 7.72 -18.32
C LEU A 137 -16.15 6.57 -17.76
N SER A 138 -15.77 6.66 -16.50
CA SER A 138 -15.08 5.55 -15.83
C SER A 138 -15.54 5.42 -14.38
N GLY A 139 -15.31 4.24 -13.83
CA GLY A 139 -15.62 4.00 -12.44
C GLY A 139 -14.87 2.78 -11.91
N ARG A 140 -14.57 2.84 -10.61
CA ARG A 140 -14.05 1.70 -9.85
C ARG A 140 -14.96 1.40 -8.68
N TYR A 141 -15.20 0.13 -8.44
CA TYR A 141 -15.89 -0.37 -7.27
C TYR A 141 -14.95 -1.28 -6.51
N ASP A 142 -14.28 -0.72 -5.49
CA ASP A 142 -13.18 -1.36 -4.79
C ASP A 142 -13.58 -1.83 -3.40
N GLY A 143 -13.17 -3.05 -3.05
CA GLY A 143 -13.36 -3.66 -1.75
C GLY A 143 -12.03 -3.91 -1.03
N SER A 144 -11.97 -3.54 0.26
CA SER A 144 -10.80 -3.70 1.11
C SER A 144 -11.09 -4.51 2.36
N TYR A 145 -10.14 -5.39 2.73
CA TYR A 145 -10.16 -6.15 3.97
C TYR A 145 -10.10 -5.27 5.24
N ARG A 146 -9.60 -4.03 5.10
CA ARG A 146 -9.35 -3.13 6.22
C ARG A 146 -10.60 -2.79 7.01
N TYR A 147 -11.74 -2.80 6.34
CA TYR A 147 -13.00 -2.31 6.88
C TYR A 147 -13.96 -3.41 7.31
N LYS A 148 -14.84 -3.09 8.25
CA LYS A 148 -15.91 -3.95 8.73
C LYS A 148 -16.81 -4.40 7.58
N ARG A 149 -17.35 -5.62 7.67
CA ARG A 149 -18.37 -6.10 6.74
C ARG A 149 -19.52 -5.10 6.61
N GLY A 150 -19.90 -4.78 5.38
CA GLY A 150 -20.90 -3.75 5.05
C GLY A 150 -20.29 -2.35 4.77
N LYS A 151 -19.00 -2.10 5.13
CA LYS A 151 -18.29 -0.84 4.84
C LYS A 151 -17.04 -1.03 3.97
N ARG A 152 -16.83 -2.26 3.47
CA ARG A 152 -15.64 -2.65 2.70
C ARG A 152 -15.58 -2.04 1.31
N TRP A 153 -16.72 -1.73 0.73
CA TRP A 153 -16.83 -1.34 -0.66
C TRP A 153 -16.99 0.16 -0.83
N GLY A 154 -16.22 0.71 -1.78
CA GLY A 154 -16.29 2.10 -2.20
C GLY A 154 -16.51 2.21 -3.71
N PHE A 155 -17.35 3.14 -4.14
CA PHE A 155 -17.54 3.47 -5.55
C PHE A 155 -16.92 4.82 -5.87
N PHE A 156 -16.11 4.87 -6.92
CA PHE A 156 -15.27 5.99 -7.34
C PHE A 156 -15.50 6.28 -8.83
N PRO A 157 -16.55 7.07 -9.16
CA PRO A 157 -16.85 7.44 -10.53
C PRO A 157 -15.96 8.59 -11.03
N SER A 158 -15.77 8.63 -12.34
CA SER A 158 -15.13 9.74 -13.03
C SER A 158 -15.82 9.96 -14.38
N ALA A 159 -15.95 11.21 -14.79
CA ALA A 159 -16.47 11.61 -16.08
C ALA A 159 -15.61 12.75 -16.66
N SER A 160 -15.38 12.72 -17.95
CA SER A 160 -14.67 13.79 -18.65
C SER A 160 -15.38 14.11 -19.96
N ILE A 161 -15.49 15.38 -20.26
CA ILE A 161 -15.90 15.86 -21.58
C ILE A 161 -14.74 16.61 -22.23
N GLY A 162 -14.58 16.42 -23.53
CA GLY A 162 -13.60 17.09 -24.34
C GLY A 162 -14.23 17.62 -25.62
N TYR A 163 -13.82 18.80 -26.01
CA TYR A 163 -14.26 19.42 -27.26
C TYR A 163 -13.04 19.89 -28.04
N ARG A 164 -12.86 19.38 -29.26
CA ARG A 164 -11.77 19.75 -30.16
C ARG A 164 -12.26 20.82 -31.12
N VAL A 165 -11.93 22.07 -30.81
CA VAL A 165 -12.39 23.25 -31.54
C VAL A 165 -11.83 23.27 -32.98
N THR A 166 -10.62 22.78 -33.16
CA THR A 166 -9.92 22.73 -34.46
C THR A 166 -10.59 21.85 -35.49
N GLU A 167 -11.47 20.94 -35.10
CA GLU A 167 -12.22 20.08 -36.02
C GLU A 167 -13.53 20.76 -36.53
N GLU A 168 -13.83 21.98 -36.09
CA GLU A 168 -15.00 22.72 -36.51
C GLU A 168 -14.76 23.42 -37.86
N LYS A 169 -15.82 23.53 -38.68
CA LYS A 169 -15.76 24.16 -39.99
C LYS A 169 -15.29 25.61 -39.92
N PHE A 170 -15.81 26.40 -38.96
CA PHE A 170 -15.42 27.79 -38.78
C PHE A 170 -13.92 27.98 -38.51
N TRP A 171 -13.26 26.96 -37.87
CA TRP A 171 -11.82 26.98 -37.63
C TRP A 171 -11.03 26.59 -38.88
N GLN A 172 -11.52 25.60 -39.60
CA GLN A 172 -10.89 25.10 -40.82
C GLN A 172 -10.99 26.06 -41.99
N ASP A 173 -12.00 26.98 -42.00
CA ASP A 173 -12.23 27.96 -43.03
C ASP A 173 -11.33 29.21 -42.88
N VAL A 174 -10.56 29.35 -41.78
CA VAL A 174 -9.68 30.50 -41.53
C VAL A 174 -8.22 30.03 -41.56
N ASP A 175 -7.52 30.33 -42.69
CA ASP A 175 -6.14 29.86 -42.90
C ASP A 175 -5.19 30.28 -41.77
N PHE A 176 -5.29 31.49 -41.24
CA PHE A 176 -4.46 31.97 -40.14
C PHE A 176 -4.61 31.12 -38.86
N LEU A 177 -5.82 30.67 -38.53
CA LEU A 177 -6.07 29.82 -37.34
C LEU A 177 -5.54 28.42 -37.58
N LYS A 178 -5.80 27.86 -38.75
CA LYS A 178 -5.40 26.50 -39.11
C LYS A 178 -3.87 26.35 -39.17
N ASP A 179 -3.16 27.37 -39.71
CA ASP A 179 -1.73 27.32 -39.91
C ASP A 179 -0.94 27.54 -38.60
N ASN A 180 -1.52 28.25 -37.62
CA ASN A 180 -0.84 28.57 -36.36
C ASN A 180 -1.24 27.68 -35.20
N ILE A 181 -2.44 27.10 -35.19
CA ILE A 181 -2.93 26.24 -34.11
C ILE A 181 -3.51 24.97 -34.74
N THR A 182 -2.71 23.92 -34.68
CA THR A 182 -3.06 22.63 -35.31
C THR A 182 -4.00 21.80 -34.44
N ASN A 183 -4.01 22.00 -33.12
CA ASN A 183 -4.94 21.33 -32.22
C ASN A 183 -5.29 22.26 -31.05
N LEU A 184 -6.60 22.51 -30.88
CA LEU A 184 -7.14 23.21 -29.73
C LEU A 184 -8.25 22.35 -29.08
N LYS A 185 -8.00 21.84 -27.92
CA LYS A 185 -8.95 21.02 -27.16
C LYS A 185 -9.29 21.66 -25.82
N ILE A 186 -10.59 21.78 -25.56
CA ILE A 186 -11.11 22.16 -24.25
C ILE A 186 -11.55 20.88 -23.52
N ARG A 187 -11.23 20.76 -22.25
CA ARG A 187 -11.60 19.57 -21.46
C ARG A 187 -12.08 19.95 -20.07
N ALA A 188 -13.00 19.16 -19.52
CA ALA A 188 -13.51 19.31 -18.17
C ALA A 188 -13.68 17.92 -17.52
N PRO A 189 -12.64 17.36 -16.89
CA PRO A 189 -12.74 16.12 -16.12
C PRO A 189 -13.24 16.40 -14.71
N TYR A 190 -14.14 15.53 -14.23
CA TYR A 190 -14.56 15.42 -12.85
C TYR A 190 -14.35 13.99 -12.36
N GLY A 191 -13.78 13.81 -11.18
CA GLY A 191 -13.52 12.49 -10.62
C GLY A 191 -13.61 12.45 -9.11
N VAL A 192 -13.95 11.24 -8.62
CA VAL A 192 -13.91 10.90 -7.20
C VAL A 192 -12.80 9.88 -6.99
N LEU A 193 -11.79 10.24 -6.21
CA LEU A 193 -10.71 9.35 -5.81
C LEU A 193 -11.04 8.71 -4.47
N GLY A 194 -10.74 7.42 -4.36
CA GLY A 194 -10.85 6.67 -3.12
C GLY A 194 -9.50 6.51 -2.42
N GLU A 195 -9.48 6.70 -1.11
CA GLU A 195 -8.31 6.48 -0.28
C GLU A 195 -8.64 5.54 0.89
N GLU A 196 -7.76 4.60 1.18
CA GLU A 196 -7.89 3.76 2.36
C GLU A 196 -7.46 4.52 3.61
N LEU A 197 -8.42 4.90 4.44
CA LEU A 197 -8.20 5.63 5.69
C LEU A 197 -8.10 4.69 6.90
N GLY A 198 -7.43 5.19 7.94
CA GLY A 198 -7.34 4.58 9.26
C GLY A 198 -6.45 3.33 9.32
N THR A 199 -6.41 2.72 10.50
CA THR A 199 -5.68 1.49 10.76
C THR A 199 -6.46 0.29 10.26
N ALA A 200 -5.77 -0.67 9.64
CA ALA A 200 -6.39 -1.92 9.20
C ALA A 200 -7.01 -2.67 10.37
N LEU A 201 -8.22 -3.21 10.15
CA LEU A 201 -8.93 -4.04 11.13
C LEU A 201 -9.25 -3.34 12.46
N SER A 202 -9.27 -2.01 12.49
CA SER A 202 -9.58 -1.22 13.71
C SER A 202 -10.96 -1.51 14.32
N HIS A 203 -11.84 -2.22 13.62
CA HIS A 203 -13.13 -2.69 14.11
C HIS A 203 -13.05 -4.01 14.91
N ILE A 204 -11.86 -4.61 15.00
CA ILE A 204 -11.62 -5.83 15.78
C ILE A 204 -10.97 -5.44 17.09
N VAL A 205 -11.57 -5.90 18.19
CA VAL A 205 -10.99 -5.75 19.52
C VAL A 205 -9.89 -6.77 19.69
N GLY A 206 -8.70 -6.32 20.06
CA GLY A 206 -7.58 -7.16 20.46
C GLY A 206 -7.42 -7.24 21.98
N TYR A 207 -6.64 -8.19 22.44
CA TYR A 207 -6.30 -8.35 23.84
C TYR A 207 -4.79 -8.48 23.99
N ASN A 208 -4.25 -7.77 24.99
CA ASN A 208 -2.88 -7.98 25.47
C ASN A 208 -2.93 -9.04 26.58
N TYR A 209 -2.26 -10.14 26.33
CA TYR A 209 -2.06 -11.18 27.35
C TYR A 209 -0.93 -10.75 28.30
N ASN A 210 -0.95 -11.27 29.52
CA ASN A 210 0.01 -10.94 30.56
C ASN A 210 0.05 -9.44 30.93
N SER A 211 -1.07 -8.75 30.79
CA SER A 211 -1.22 -7.36 31.21
C SER A 211 -2.40 -7.19 32.14
N GLY A 212 -2.21 -6.40 33.19
CA GLY A 212 -3.14 -6.37 34.31
C GLY A 212 -3.04 -7.65 35.16
N GLY A 213 -3.64 -7.65 36.30
CA GLY A 213 -3.67 -8.80 37.18
C GLY A 213 -4.53 -8.54 38.40
N ALA A 214 -4.87 -9.63 39.10
CA ALA A 214 -5.56 -9.60 40.35
C ALA A 214 -4.76 -10.43 41.37
N VAL A 215 -4.82 -10.07 42.66
CA VAL A 215 -4.31 -10.89 43.72
C VAL A 215 -5.43 -11.81 44.17
N ILE A 216 -5.25 -13.11 43.95
CA ILE A 216 -6.20 -14.15 44.34
C ILE A 216 -5.46 -15.09 45.32
N ASP A 217 -6.00 -15.29 46.52
CA ASP A 217 -5.43 -16.09 47.59
C ASP A 217 -3.96 -15.75 47.93
N GLY A 218 -3.62 -14.43 47.87
CA GLY A 218 -2.29 -13.92 48.14
C GLY A 218 -1.28 -14.07 47.00
N GLY A 219 -1.67 -14.67 45.87
CA GLY A 219 -0.87 -14.82 44.66
C GLY A 219 -1.30 -13.85 43.55
N LEU A 220 -0.31 -13.28 42.83
CA LEU A 220 -0.58 -12.45 41.65
C LEU A 220 -0.97 -13.35 40.47
N VAL A 221 -2.21 -13.23 40.02
CA VAL A 221 -2.70 -13.87 38.78
C VAL A 221 -2.69 -12.89 37.66
N THR A 222 -1.95 -13.21 36.61
CA THR A 222 -1.83 -12.36 35.42
C THR A 222 -3.10 -12.45 34.57
N GLY A 223 -3.62 -11.31 34.17
CA GLY A 223 -4.82 -11.20 33.35
C GLY A 223 -4.55 -10.84 31.90
N SER A 224 -5.59 -10.37 31.25
CA SER A 224 -5.52 -9.75 29.92
C SER A 224 -6.30 -8.44 29.91
N THR A 225 -5.82 -7.48 29.13
CA THR A 225 -6.48 -6.18 28.95
C THR A 225 -6.80 -5.95 27.48
N VAL A 226 -7.86 -5.19 27.22
CA VAL A 226 -8.26 -4.82 25.86
C VAL A 226 -7.24 -3.86 25.25
N THR A 227 -6.82 -4.08 24.00
CA THR A 227 -5.82 -3.25 23.32
C THR A 227 -6.31 -1.86 22.91
N GLY A 228 -7.61 -1.59 22.96
CA GLY A 228 -8.22 -0.31 22.62
C GLY A 228 -9.71 -0.43 22.30
N LEU A 229 -10.29 0.66 21.88
CA LEU A 229 -11.68 0.71 21.45
C LEU A 229 -11.81 0.34 19.97
N ALA A 230 -12.77 -0.54 19.66
CA ALA A 230 -13.10 -0.85 18.28
C ALA A 230 -13.74 0.38 17.59
N THR A 231 -13.30 0.68 16.37
CA THR A 231 -13.83 1.78 15.57
C THR A 231 -14.63 1.24 14.41
N ASP A 232 -15.95 1.24 14.54
CA ASP A 232 -16.88 0.63 13.58
C ASP A 232 -17.19 1.50 12.35
N ASN A 233 -16.84 2.79 12.38
CA ASN A 233 -17.30 3.78 11.40
C ASN A 233 -16.25 4.15 10.34
N ILE A 234 -15.12 3.47 10.30
CA ILE A 234 -14.09 3.73 9.30
C ILE A 234 -14.47 3.07 7.98
N THR A 235 -14.38 3.82 6.91
CA THR A 235 -14.56 3.39 5.53
C THR A 235 -13.65 4.22 4.61
N TRP A 236 -13.80 4.09 3.32
CA TRP A 236 -13.06 4.83 2.31
C TRP A 236 -13.16 6.35 2.47
N GLY A 237 -12.01 7.01 2.44
CA GLY A 237 -11.94 8.45 2.19
C GLY A 237 -12.30 8.76 0.73
N LYS A 238 -12.90 9.91 0.48
CA LYS A 238 -13.27 10.35 -0.86
C LYS A 238 -12.79 11.77 -1.12
N SER A 239 -11.97 11.94 -2.14
CA SER A 239 -11.56 13.24 -2.65
C SER A 239 -12.25 13.51 -3.99
N LYS A 240 -12.84 14.70 -4.15
CA LYS A 240 -13.52 15.10 -5.38
C LYS A 240 -12.68 16.15 -6.08
N ILE A 241 -12.41 15.94 -7.36
CA ILE A 241 -11.57 16.81 -8.17
C ILE A 241 -12.31 17.21 -9.43
N LEU A 242 -12.39 18.50 -9.69
CA LEU A 242 -12.85 19.09 -10.93
C LEU A 242 -11.71 19.91 -11.52
N ASN A 243 -11.37 19.67 -12.78
CA ASN A 243 -10.41 20.45 -13.52
C ASN A 243 -11.07 21.02 -14.79
N ILE A 244 -10.58 22.15 -15.27
CA ILE A 244 -10.92 22.71 -16.58
C ILE A 244 -9.59 23.05 -17.26
N GLY A 245 -9.42 22.62 -18.48
CA GLY A 245 -8.17 22.81 -19.22
C GLY A 245 -8.42 23.15 -20.68
N ILE A 246 -7.47 23.88 -21.25
CA ILE A 246 -7.37 24.19 -22.66
C ILE A 246 -5.99 23.70 -23.10
N ASP A 247 -5.94 22.84 -24.11
CA ASP A 247 -4.72 22.23 -24.61
C ASP A 247 -4.48 22.72 -26.07
N PRO A 248 -3.73 23.82 -26.27
CA PRO A 248 -3.32 24.28 -27.60
C PRO A 248 -2.04 23.54 -28.03
N VAL A 249 -1.96 23.20 -29.31
CA VAL A 249 -0.75 22.72 -29.99
C VAL A 249 -0.58 23.53 -31.29
N SER A 250 0.58 24.14 -31.42
CA SER A 250 1.01 24.88 -32.63
C SER A 250 1.80 23.96 -33.56
#